data_f08e22b8bcedacc8fe1a3bbfb9553c7a
#
_entry.id   f08e22b8bcedacc8fe1a3bbfb9553c7a
#
_cell.length_a   1.000
_cell.length_b   1.000
_cell.length_c   1.000
_cell.angle_alpha   90.00
_cell.angle_beta   90.00
_cell.angle_gamma   90.00
#
_symmetry.space_group_name_H-M   'P 1'
#
loop_
_entity.id
_entity.type
_entity.pdbx_description
1 polymer ?
#
loop_
_entity_poly.entity_id
_entity_poly.type
_entity_poly.pdbx_seq_one_letter_code
_entity_poly.pdbx_strand_id
1 'polypeptide(L)'
;MTDTAVLPFGISQYSTLPQSFAEDLALYRTLGIPYIEVVEAKLDASDPHLQLKELRNSELNVSSVQPRVHSLFPDRPRPEPKMPKDRVAQLRKTIELFGPLFPGTTLVTITGAAPNGDFAHAYRTAATEYRELAKIAADHNVRLALEPLNPVLMNTDTFICSLPQGARIIDTVDHPSFGIFLDLWHFWDDSSAIEQITKLHDRIFGVHISDWRTPRAFEDRYLPGDGEIPLVPLLKTIRDTGYSGAYTMEVFSELRLEGSLWTNPCRTVRAGKEAFAKLWEQVCA
;
A
#
# COMPACT_ATOMS: atom_id res chain seq x y z
N MET A 1 23.48 -26.02 5.66
CA MET A 1 22.11 -25.84 5.16
C MET A 1 21.93 -24.34 5.05
N THR A 2 21.94 -23.81 3.87
CA THR A 2 21.69 -22.37 3.64
C THR A 2 20.21 -22.16 3.94
N ASP A 3 19.94 -21.46 5.02
CA ASP A 3 18.61 -20.94 5.33
C ASP A 3 18.20 -20.06 4.14
N THR A 4 17.38 -20.61 3.24
CA THR A 4 16.89 -19.83 2.10
C THR A 4 15.86 -18.88 2.66
N ALA A 5 16.31 -17.68 3.02
CA ALA A 5 15.43 -16.62 3.48
C ALA A 5 14.27 -16.47 2.48
N VAL A 6 13.06 -16.44 2.98
CA VAL A 6 11.86 -16.27 2.15
C VAL A 6 11.98 -14.94 1.41
N LEU A 7 11.81 -14.97 0.07
CA LEU A 7 11.81 -13.74 -0.73
C LEU A 7 10.76 -12.77 -0.18
N PRO A 8 11.11 -11.53 0.21
CA PRO A 8 10.16 -10.60 0.83
C PRO A 8 9.23 -9.95 -0.21
N PHE A 9 8.60 -10.77 -1.04
CA PHE A 9 7.75 -10.34 -2.15
C PHE A 9 6.28 -10.56 -1.83
N GLY A 10 5.48 -9.51 -2.02
CA GLY A 10 4.03 -9.54 -1.89
C GLY A 10 3.31 -9.13 -3.16
N ILE A 11 2.02 -9.42 -3.22
CA ILE A 11 1.12 -8.97 -4.29
C ILE A 11 -0.05 -8.23 -3.67
N SER A 12 -0.30 -7.00 -4.13
CA SER A 12 -1.56 -6.30 -3.92
C SER A 12 -2.65 -6.88 -4.82
N GLN A 13 -3.83 -7.14 -4.27
CA GLN A 13 -4.98 -7.60 -5.05
C GLN A 13 -5.45 -6.57 -6.10
N TYR A 14 -4.96 -5.33 -6.06
CA TYR A 14 -5.12 -4.39 -7.18
C TYR A 14 -4.36 -4.85 -8.44
N SER A 15 -3.25 -5.57 -8.29
CA SER A 15 -2.51 -6.13 -9.44
C SER A 15 -3.27 -7.23 -10.18
N THR A 16 -4.29 -7.81 -9.54
CA THR A 16 -5.18 -8.83 -10.08
C THR A 16 -6.65 -8.42 -9.96
N LEU A 17 -6.93 -7.12 -10.10
CA LEU A 17 -8.24 -6.54 -9.84
C LEU A 17 -9.43 -7.27 -10.48
N PRO A 18 -9.35 -7.78 -11.73
CA PRO A 18 -10.46 -8.51 -12.35
C PRO A 18 -10.79 -9.88 -11.71
N GLN A 19 -9.88 -10.44 -10.88
CA GLN A 19 -10.12 -11.71 -10.20
C GLN A 19 -10.94 -11.52 -8.92
N SER A 20 -11.69 -12.53 -8.56
CA SER A 20 -12.31 -12.64 -7.24
C SER A 20 -11.27 -12.91 -6.15
N PHE A 21 -11.66 -12.71 -4.90
CA PHE A 21 -10.81 -13.01 -3.74
C PHE A 21 -10.33 -14.47 -3.72
N ALA A 22 -11.22 -15.42 -4.01
CA ALA A 22 -10.88 -16.85 -4.02
C ALA A 22 -9.91 -17.22 -5.16
N GLU A 23 -10.08 -16.64 -6.35
CA GLU A 23 -9.16 -16.82 -7.48
C GLU A 23 -7.76 -16.27 -7.15
N ASP A 24 -7.67 -15.12 -6.50
CA ASP A 24 -6.40 -14.56 -6.04
C ASP A 24 -5.70 -15.51 -5.06
N LEU A 25 -6.40 -16.02 -4.05
CA LEU A 25 -5.82 -16.97 -3.08
C LEU A 25 -5.29 -18.22 -3.78
N ALA A 26 -6.07 -18.80 -4.69
CA ALA A 26 -5.67 -19.99 -5.43
C ALA A 26 -4.44 -19.72 -6.30
N LEU A 27 -4.42 -18.58 -7.00
CA LEU A 27 -3.31 -18.16 -7.85
C LEU A 27 -2.02 -17.93 -7.05
N TYR A 28 -2.10 -17.13 -5.96
CA TYR A 28 -0.92 -16.79 -5.18
C TYR A 28 -0.30 -18.00 -4.49
N ARG A 29 -1.13 -18.91 -3.97
CA ARG A 29 -0.66 -20.20 -3.43
C ARG A 29 0.02 -21.04 -4.50
N THR A 30 -0.59 -21.19 -5.68
CA THR A 30 -0.03 -21.96 -6.81
C THR A 30 1.33 -21.43 -7.26
N LEU A 31 1.53 -20.11 -7.22
CA LEU A 31 2.77 -19.47 -7.61
C LEU A 31 3.76 -19.31 -6.43
N GLY A 32 3.42 -19.79 -5.24
CA GLY A 32 4.27 -19.68 -4.05
C GLY A 32 4.58 -18.23 -3.69
N ILE A 33 3.58 -17.37 -3.74
CA ILE A 33 3.69 -15.98 -3.27
C ILE A 33 3.64 -15.99 -1.75
N PRO A 34 4.62 -15.42 -1.03
CA PRO A 34 4.63 -15.47 0.43
C PRO A 34 3.72 -14.44 1.11
N TYR A 35 3.45 -13.28 0.45
CA TYR A 35 2.69 -12.19 1.06
C TYR A 35 1.57 -11.70 0.15
N ILE A 36 0.43 -11.37 0.76
CA ILE A 36 -0.73 -10.75 0.10
C ILE A 36 -1.04 -9.41 0.75
N GLU A 37 -1.30 -8.39 -0.07
CA GLU A 37 -2.06 -7.23 0.38
C GLU A 37 -3.53 -7.44 0.04
N VAL A 38 -4.37 -7.36 1.08
CA VAL A 38 -5.81 -7.56 0.94
C VAL A 38 -6.50 -6.28 0.52
N VAL A 39 -7.22 -6.31 -0.59
CA VAL A 39 -8.17 -5.23 -0.96
C VAL A 39 -9.54 -5.58 -0.36
N GLU A 40 -9.92 -4.91 0.73
CA GLU A 40 -11.17 -5.20 1.45
C GLU A 40 -12.41 -5.12 0.54
N ALA A 41 -12.35 -4.35 -0.55
CA ALA A 41 -13.43 -4.26 -1.53
C ALA A 41 -13.73 -5.58 -2.25
N LYS A 42 -12.78 -6.54 -2.29
CA LYS A 42 -12.96 -7.88 -2.83
C LYS A 42 -13.62 -8.86 -1.87
N LEU A 43 -13.73 -8.50 -0.60
CA LEU A 43 -14.46 -9.30 0.39
C LEU A 43 -15.96 -9.08 0.27
N ASP A 44 -16.73 -10.11 0.60
CA ASP A 44 -18.18 -9.99 0.73
C ASP A 44 -18.51 -8.94 1.80
N ALA A 45 -19.24 -7.90 1.39
CA ALA A 45 -19.59 -6.81 2.29
C ALA A 45 -20.60 -7.21 3.37
N SER A 46 -21.36 -8.29 3.14
CA SER A 46 -22.37 -8.79 4.07
C SER A 46 -21.80 -9.72 5.13
N ASP A 47 -20.81 -10.56 4.76
CA ASP A 47 -20.09 -11.46 5.66
C ASP A 47 -18.67 -11.77 5.16
N PRO A 48 -17.67 -10.97 5.53
CA PRO A 48 -16.29 -11.18 5.16
C PRO A 48 -15.61 -12.32 5.95
N HIS A 49 -16.21 -12.78 7.03
CA HIS A 49 -15.54 -13.67 7.99
C HIS A 49 -15.14 -15.01 7.41
N LEU A 50 -15.94 -15.58 6.51
CA LEU A 50 -15.62 -16.86 5.86
C LEU A 50 -14.36 -16.72 5.01
N GLN A 51 -14.27 -15.68 4.19
CA GLN A 51 -13.12 -15.42 3.32
C GLN A 51 -11.85 -15.09 4.12
N LEU A 52 -11.98 -14.32 5.21
CA LEU A 52 -10.86 -14.03 6.11
C LEU A 52 -10.38 -15.28 6.86
N LYS A 53 -11.28 -16.19 7.21
CA LYS A 53 -10.92 -17.49 7.79
C LYS A 53 -10.19 -18.36 6.77
N GLU A 54 -10.62 -18.36 5.51
CA GLU A 54 -9.93 -19.04 4.42
C GLU A 54 -8.52 -18.50 4.22
N LEU A 55 -8.38 -17.16 4.19
CA LEU A 55 -7.06 -16.50 4.12
C LEU A 55 -6.16 -16.89 5.31
N ARG A 56 -6.70 -16.85 6.53
CA ARG A 56 -5.96 -17.23 7.73
C ARG A 56 -5.47 -18.68 7.71
N ASN A 57 -6.23 -19.58 7.09
CA ASN A 57 -5.87 -20.97 6.94
C ASN A 57 -5.00 -21.23 5.70
N SER A 58 -4.77 -20.22 4.87
CA SER A 58 -3.82 -20.28 3.76
C SER A 58 -2.39 -20.08 4.29
N GLU A 59 -1.41 -20.43 3.51
CA GLU A 59 0.00 -20.19 3.85
C GLU A 59 0.46 -18.75 3.50
N LEU A 60 -0.47 -17.87 3.13
CA LEU A 60 -0.20 -16.49 2.77
C LEU A 60 -0.12 -15.61 4.02
N ASN A 61 0.94 -14.82 4.11
CA ASN A 61 1.05 -13.78 5.15
C ASN A 61 0.41 -12.48 4.65
N VAL A 62 -0.38 -11.83 5.48
CA VAL A 62 -0.97 -10.53 5.15
C VAL A 62 0.08 -9.45 5.37
N SER A 63 0.57 -8.83 4.29
CA SER A 63 1.53 -7.70 4.36
C SER A 63 0.83 -6.41 4.77
N SER A 64 -0.32 -6.15 4.17
CA SER A 64 -1.10 -4.93 4.35
C SER A 64 -2.55 -5.14 3.95
N VAL A 65 -3.37 -4.17 4.27
CA VAL A 65 -4.79 -4.12 3.91
C VAL A 65 -5.08 -2.76 3.29
N GLN A 66 -5.75 -2.77 2.15
CA GLN A 66 -6.38 -1.60 1.54
C GLN A 66 -7.84 -1.53 2.00
N PRO A 67 -8.20 -0.70 2.99
CA PRO A 67 -9.57 -0.61 3.48
C PRO A 67 -10.53 -0.16 2.38
N ARG A 68 -11.77 -0.62 2.44
CA ARG A 68 -12.83 -0.22 1.49
C ARG A 68 -13.00 1.30 1.44
N VAL A 69 -12.92 1.94 2.59
CA VAL A 69 -12.84 3.41 2.73
C VAL A 69 -11.56 3.72 3.48
N HIS A 70 -10.51 4.12 2.76
CA HIS A 70 -9.19 4.32 3.33
C HIS A 70 -8.73 5.79 3.37
N SER A 71 -9.61 6.74 3.04
CA SER A 71 -9.30 8.16 3.09
C SER A 71 -10.16 8.90 4.12
N LEU A 72 -9.65 10.00 4.68
CA LEU A 72 -10.37 10.83 5.65
C LEU A 72 -11.38 11.78 5.02
N PHE A 73 -11.08 12.24 3.81
CA PHE A 73 -11.98 13.06 3.00
C PHE A 73 -12.37 12.28 1.74
N PRO A 74 -13.44 12.66 1.05
CA PRO A 74 -13.78 12.06 -0.24
C PRO A 74 -12.60 12.05 -1.20
N ASP A 75 -12.44 10.95 -1.88
CA ASP A 75 -11.50 10.78 -3.00
C ASP A 75 -12.27 10.45 -4.28
N ARG A 76 -11.60 10.54 -5.42
CA ARG A 76 -12.23 10.33 -6.72
C ARG A 76 -12.95 8.98 -6.86
N PRO A 77 -12.33 7.83 -6.53
CA PRO A 77 -13.01 6.53 -6.66
C PRO A 77 -14.02 6.28 -5.53
N ARG A 78 -13.96 7.00 -4.41
CA ARG A 78 -14.82 6.82 -3.25
C ARG A 78 -15.37 8.15 -2.74
N PRO A 79 -16.33 8.75 -3.47
CA PRO A 79 -16.91 10.05 -3.10
C PRO A 79 -17.80 9.98 -1.85
N GLU A 80 -18.18 8.79 -1.42
CA GLU A 80 -18.99 8.55 -0.22
C GLU A 80 -18.23 7.67 0.82
N PRO A 81 -18.48 7.81 2.10
CA PRO A 81 -19.27 8.87 2.77
C PRO A 81 -18.63 10.26 2.62
N LYS A 82 -19.43 11.32 2.61
CA LYS A 82 -18.92 12.71 2.46
C LYS A 82 -18.25 13.24 3.71
N MET A 83 -18.75 12.83 4.89
CA MET A 83 -18.28 13.38 6.14
C MET A 83 -17.07 12.62 6.69
N PRO A 84 -15.99 13.31 7.11
CA PRO A 84 -14.80 12.65 7.68
C PRO A 84 -15.13 11.69 8.83
N LYS A 85 -16.01 12.08 9.75
CA LYS A 85 -16.42 11.22 10.87
C LYS A 85 -17.00 9.86 10.45
N ASP A 86 -17.73 9.82 9.32
CA ASP A 86 -18.33 8.60 8.82
C ASP A 86 -17.28 7.71 8.12
N ARG A 87 -16.28 8.33 7.50
CA ARG A 87 -15.13 7.63 6.92
C ARG A 87 -14.22 7.05 8.01
N VAL A 88 -13.94 7.83 9.05
CA VAL A 88 -13.23 7.36 10.25
C VAL A 88 -13.96 6.16 10.89
N ALA A 89 -15.30 6.19 10.97
CA ALA A 89 -16.07 5.06 11.45
C ALA A 89 -15.94 3.80 10.57
N GLN A 90 -15.75 3.95 9.25
CA GLN A 90 -15.47 2.80 8.37
C GLN A 90 -14.04 2.28 8.57
N LEU A 91 -13.04 3.15 8.62
CA LEU A 91 -11.66 2.76 8.93
C LEU A 91 -11.57 2.01 10.26
N ARG A 92 -12.27 2.48 11.28
CA ARG A 92 -12.36 1.81 12.58
C ARG A 92 -12.91 0.39 12.44
N LYS A 93 -14.00 0.18 11.67
CA LYS A 93 -14.55 -1.15 11.42
C LYS A 93 -13.55 -2.08 10.75
N THR A 94 -12.76 -1.58 9.80
CA THR A 94 -11.69 -2.37 9.18
C THR A 94 -10.61 -2.75 10.20
N ILE A 95 -10.20 -1.84 11.09
CA ILE A 95 -9.27 -2.14 12.18
C ILE A 95 -9.83 -3.25 13.08
N GLU A 96 -11.08 -3.11 13.52
CA GLU A 96 -11.78 -4.07 14.39
C GLU A 96 -11.97 -5.44 13.71
N LEU A 97 -12.14 -5.47 12.39
CA LEU A 97 -12.27 -6.69 11.59
C LEU A 97 -10.94 -7.44 11.43
N PHE A 98 -9.88 -6.73 11.07
CA PHE A 98 -8.59 -7.36 10.72
C PHE A 98 -7.72 -7.62 11.94
N GLY A 99 -7.73 -6.76 12.96
CA GLY A 99 -6.84 -6.84 14.11
C GLY A 99 -6.84 -8.20 14.82
N PRO A 100 -7.99 -8.77 15.18
CA PRO A 100 -8.05 -10.07 15.85
C PRO A 100 -7.58 -11.25 14.99
N LEU A 101 -7.65 -11.12 13.68
CA LEU A 101 -7.33 -12.19 12.73
C LEU A 101 -5.89 -12.13 12.23
N PHE A 102 -5.36 -10.91 12.05
CA PHE A 102 -4.06 -10.64 11.46
C PHE A 102 -3.29 -9.59 12.27
N PRO A 103 -2.89 -9.91 13.52
CA PRO A 103 -2.15 -8.97 14.35
C PRO A 103 -0.82 -8.59 13.69
N GLY A 104 -0.42 -7.33 13.83
CA GLY A 104 0.80 -6.79 13.24
C GLY A 104 0.64 -6.29 11.80
N THR A 105 -0.51 -6.53 11.15
CA THR A 105 -0.73 -6.03 9.79
C THR A 105 -0.84 -4.51 9.73
N THR A 106 -0.57 -3.95 8.56
CA THR A 106 -0.64 -2.51 8.28
C THR A 106 -1.87 -2.20 7.45
N LEU A 107 -2.70 -1.25 7.88
CA LEU A 107 -3.79 -0.70 7.07
C LEU A 107 -3.31 0.56 6.36
N VAL A 108 -3.45 0.57 5.04
CA VAL A 108 -3.08 1.72 4.20
C VAL A 108 -4.15 2.80 4.29
N THR A 109 -3.76 4.05 4.39
CA THR A 109 -4.68 5.19 4.37
C THR A 109 -4.12 6.33 3.54
N ILE A 110 -5.00 7.07 2.88
CA ILE A 110 -4.71 8.33 2.19
C ILE A 110 -5.55 9.45 2.79
N THR A 111 -5.27 10.68 2.43
CA THR A 111 -6.02 11.79 3.02
C THR A 111 -7.36 12.07 2.34
N GLY A 112 -7.51 11.78 1.06
CA GLY A 112 -8.58 12.36 0.25
C GLY A 112 -8.29 13.83 -0.12
N ALA A 113 -9.18 14.44 -0.89
CA ALA A 113 -9.04 15.83 -1.32
C ALA A 113 -9.32 16.82 -0.18
N ALA A 114 -8.56 17.92 -0.12
CA ALA A 114 -8.83 18.98 0.84
C ALA A 114 -10.17 19.69 0.53
N PRO A 115 -11.14 19.69 1.46
CA PRO A 115 -12.43 20.31 1.22
C PRO A 115 -12.28 21.80 0.89
N ASN A 116 -12.89 22.26 -0.21
CA ASN A 116 -12.83 23.65 -0.69
C ASN A 116 -11.42 24.23 -0.86
N GLY A 117 -10.39 23.38 -0.96
CA GLY A 117 -9.00 23.82 -1.02
C GLY A 117 -8.46 24.38 0.31
N ASP A 118 -9.16 24.18 1.42
CA ASP A 118 -8.66 24.60 2.76
C ASP A 118 -7.69 23.56 3.31
N PHE A 119 -6.45 23.60 2.83
CA PHE A 119 -5.38 22.71 3.26
C PHE A 119 -5.08 22.81 4.76
N ALA A 120 -5.17 24.02 5.33
CA ALA A 120 -4.87 24.22 6.74
C ALA A 120 -5.90 23.52 7.64
N HIS A 121 -7.18 23.60 7.28
CA HIS A 121 -8.25 22.88 7.98
C HIS A 121 -8.09 21.36 7.77
N ALA A 122 -7.89 20.93 6.53
CA ALA A 122 -7.72 19.51 6.19
C ALA A 122 -6.55 18.88 6.96
N TYR A 123 -5.44 19.60 7.08
CA TYR A 123 -4.26 19.15 7.81
C TYR A 123 -4.53 18.96 9.31
N ARG A 124 -5.20 19.94 9.95
CA ARG A 124 -5.58 19.83 11.37
C ARG A 124 -6.54 18.68 11.62
N THR A 125 -7.54 18.52 10.76
CA THR A 125 -8.51 17.43 10.83
C THR A 125 -7.80 16.08 10.68
N ALA A 126 -6.93 15.94 9.68
CA ALA A 126 -6.18 14.70 9.47
C ALA A 126 -5.31 14.34 10.68
N ALA A 127 -4.57 15.30 11.23
CA ALA A 127 -3.73 15.05 12.40
C ALA A 127 -4.55 14.62 13.63
N THR A 128 -5.74 15.18 13.81
CA THR A 128 -6.64 14.79 14.92
C THR A 128 -7.21 13.39 14.72
N GLU A 129 -7.79 13.12 13.56
CA GLU A 129 -8.46 11.85 13.27
C GLU A 129 -7.46 10.67 13.21
N TYR A 130 -6.30 10.87 12.60
CA TYR A 130 -5.26 9.83 12.57
C TYR A 130 -4.70 9.54 13.96
N ARG A 131 -4.60 10.51 14.86
CA ARG A 131 -4.18 10.25 16.24
C ARG A 131 -5.17 9.35 16.98
N GLU A 132 -6.46 9.57 16.81
CA GLU A 132 -7.49 8.71 17.43
C GLU A 132 -7.51 7.32 16.78
N LEU A 133 -7.43 7.23 15.46
CA LEU A 133 -7.35 5.96 14.75
C LEU A 133 -6.08 5.16 15.13
N ALA A 134 -4.95 5.83 15.33
CA ALA A 134 -3.70 5.17 15.72
C ALA A 134 -3.78 4.53 17.11
N LYS A 135 -4.51 5.14 18.06
CA LYS A 135 -4.79 4.53 19.38
C LYS A 135 -5.63 3.27 19.21
N ILE A 136 -6.71 3.35 18.42
CA ILE A 136 -7.57 2.20 18.13
C ILE A 136 -6.78 1.08 17.44
N ALA A 137 -5.92 1.43 16.48
CA ALA A 137 -5.05 0.47 15.80
C ALA A 137 -4.11 -0.24 16.80
N ALA A 138 -3.52 0.51 17.75
CA ALA A 138 -2.69 -0.07 18.80
C ALA A 138 -3.48 -1.05 19.68
N ASP A 139 -4.69 -0.69 20.10
CA ASP A 139 -5.57 -1.55 20.92
C ASP A 139 -5.92 -2.86 20.21
N HIS A 140 -5.92 -2.86 18.88
CA HIS A 140 -6.19 -4.03 18.03
C HIS A 140 -4.93 -4.69 17.47
N ASN A 141 -3.73 -4.30 17.91
CA ASN A 141 -2.44 -4.83 17.43
C ASN A 141 -2.24 -4.71 15.91
N VAL A 142 -2.69 -3.65 15.31
CA VAL A 142 -2.44 -3.30 13.90
C VAL A 142 -1.79 -1.93 13.79
N ARG A 143 -1.32 -1.57 12.62
CA ARG A 143 -0.70 -0.28 12.33
C ARG A 143 -1.49 0.45 11.25
N LEU A 144 -1.44 1.77 11.27
CA LEU A 144 -1.90 2.62 10.17
C LEU A 144 -0.70 3.21 9.46
N ALA A 145 -0.73 3.23 8.14
CA ALA A 145 0.30 3.87 7.34
C ALA A 145 -0.32 4.84 6.33
N LEU A 146 0.10 6.10 6.43
CA LEU A 146 -0.27 7.12 5.45
C LEU A 146 0.56 6.95 4.19
N GLU A 147 -0.09 6.88 3.06
CA GLU A 147 0.52 6.85 1.74
C GLU A 147 0.47 8.25 1.10
N PRO A 148 1.60 8.94 0.96
CA PRO A 148 1.69 10.13 0.12
C PRO A 148 1.61 9.73 -1.36
N LEU A 149 0.81 10.45 -2.14
CA LEU A 149 0.59 10.13 -3.55
C LEU A 149 1.28 11.14 -4.47
N ASN A 150 1.50 10.76 -5.72
CA ASN A 150 2.07 11.63 -6.75
C ASN A 150 1.24 12.92 -6.91
N PRO A 151 1.87 14.09 -7.11
CA PRO A 151 1.17 15.35 -7.32
C PRO A 151 0.11 15.36 -8.42
N VAL A 152 0.17 14.42 -9.37
CA VAL A 152 -0.88 14.25 -10.40
C VAL A 152 -2.25 13.90 -9.79
N LEU A 153 -2.27 13.38 -8.55
CA LEU A 153 -3.47 13.00 -7.80
C LEU A 153 -3.87 14.04 -6.75
N MET A 154 -3.20 15.21 -6.75
CA MET A 154 -3.51 16.29 -5.82
C MET A 154 -4.95 16.77 -6.00
N ASN A 155 -5.66 16.92 -4.88
CA ASN A 155 -7.07 17.34 -4.82
C ASN A 155 -8.07 16.42 -5.55
N THR A 156 -7.64 15.23 -5.98
CA THR A 156 -8.54 14.17 -6.40
C THR A 156 -8.56 13.02 -5.39
N ASP A 157 -7.38 12.55 -5.00
CA ASP A 157 -7.24 11.39 -4.11
C ASP A 157 -6.45 11.73 -2.83
N THR A 158 -5.70 12.83 -2.82
CA THR A 158 -4.89 13.26 -1.67
C THR A 158 -4.64 14.76 -1.65
N PHE A 159 -4.24 15.27 -0.47
CA PHE A 159 -3.56 16.57 -0.35
C PHE A 159 -2.13 16.43 0.23
N ILE A 160 -1.65 15.19 0.41
CA ILE A 160 -0.28 14.88 0.83
C ILE A 160 0.45 14.28 -0.35
N CYS A 161 1.31 15.07 -0.99
CA CYS A 161 1.93 14.74 -2.28
C CYS A 161 3.46 14.65 -2.23
N SER A 162 4.03 14.51 -1.04
CA SER A 162 5.48 14.30 -0.88
C SER A 162 5.81 13.62 0.44
N LEU A 163 6.97 12.96 0.52
CA LEU A 163 7.47 12.36 1.75
C LEU A 163 7.64 13.36 2.89
N PRO A 164 8.18 14.59 2.68
CA PRO A 164 8.23 15.61 3.73
C PRO A 164 6.85 16.02 4.27
N GLN A 165 5.82 16.09 3.42
CA GLN A 165 4.45 16.36 3.88
C GLN A 165 3.91 15.19 4.72
N GLY A 166 4.15 13.95 4.31
CA GLY A 166 3.79 12.75 5.06
C GLY A 166 4.51 12.70 6.41
N ALA A 167 5.82 12.91 6.44
CA ALA A 167 6.62 12.98 7.67
C ALA A 167 6.03 13.99 8.67
N ARG A 168 5.67 15.18 8.20
CA ARG A 168 5.08 16.23 9.04
C ARG A 168 3.74 15.83 9.67
N ILE A 169 2.89 15.08 8.98
CA ILE A 169 1.66 14.53 9.59
C ILE A 169 2.03 13.46 10.63
N ILE A 170 2.94 12.55 10.32
CA ILE A 170 3.38 11.51 11.24
C ILE A 170 3.93 12.12 12.53
N ASP A 171 4.79 13.12 12.43
CA ASP A 171 5.34 13.85 13.59
C ASP A 171 4.23 14.57 14.38
N THR A 172 3.24 15.13 13.69
CA THR A 172 2.10 15.80 14.36
C THR A 172 1.19 14.82 15.06
N VAL A 173 0.94 13.64 14.49
CA VAL A 173 0.16 12.55 15.11
C VAL A 173 0.89 11.99 16.31
N ASP A 174 2.21 11.84 16.22
CA ASP A 174 3.11 11.38 17.28
C ASP A 174 2.61 10.12 18.01
N HIS A 175 2.41 9.04 17.22
CA HIS A 175 1.95 7.76 17.75
C HIS A 175 2.70 6.58 17.10
N PRO A 176 3.19 5.59 17.89
CA PRO A 176 4.01 4.50 17.35
C PRO A 176 3.28 3.57 16.36
N SER A 177 1.95 3.53 16.40
CA SER A 177 1.14 2.75 15.45
C SER A 177 0.73 3.54 14.21
N PHE A 178 1.28 4.74 13.99
CA PHE A 178 1.06 5.54 12.80
C PHE A 178 2.38 5.82 12.08
N GLY A 179 2.47 5.43 10.82
CA GLY A 179 3.69 5.57 10.03
C GLY A 179 3.41 5.89 8.57
N ILE A 180 4.41 5.63 7.73
CA ILE A 180 4.38 5.89 6.29
C ILE A 180 4.22 4.57 5.52
N PHE A 181 3.43 4.59 4.46
CA PHE A 181 3.44 3.60 3.41
C PHE A 181 4.20 4.17 2.21
N LEU A 182 5.27 3.51 1.79
CA LEU A 182 6.09 3.97 0.68
C LEU A 182 5.64 3.30 -0.61
N ASP A 183 5.03 4.03 -1.52
CA ASP A 183 4.87 3.58 -2.89
C ASP A 183 5.91 4.28 -3.78
N LEU A 184 6.87 3.52 -4.28
CA LEU A 184 7.99 4.06 -5.04
C LEU A 184 7.57 4.73 -6.35
N TRP A 185 6.43 4.36 -6.90
CA TRP A 185 5.87 4.98 -8.11
C TRP A 185 5.49 6.45 -7.91
N HIS A 186 5.20 6.86 -6.66
CA HIS A 186 4.70 8.21 -6.38
C HIS A 186 5.80 9.26 -6.21
N PHE A 187 7.04 8.88 -5.90
CA PHE A 187 8.11 9.85 -5.58
C PHE A 187 9.52 9.44 -6.02
N TRP A 188 9.65 8.47 -6.93
CA TRP A 188 10.97 8.01 -7.41
C TRP A 188 11.78 9.12 -8.11
N ASP A 189 11.11 10.10 -8.71
CA ASP A 189 11.67 11.25 -9.40
C ASP A 189 12.03 12.43 -8.46
N ASP A 190 11.71 12.33 -7.17
CA ASP A 190 12.17 13.30 -6.17
C ASP A 190 13.66 13.07 -5.86
N SER A 191 14.49 14.06 -6.17
CA SER A 191 15.94 14.01 -5.92
C SER A 191 16.31 13.81 -4.44
N SER A 192 15.39 14.08 -3.52
CA SER A 192 15.56 13.87 -2.08
C SER A 192 15.02 12.52 -1.58
N ALA A 193 14.47 11.67 -2.45
CA ALA A 193 13.79 10.43 -2.04
C ALA A 193 14.65 9.56 -1.11
N ILE A 194 15.91 9.30 -1.46
CA ILE A 194 16.84 8.50 -0.65
C ILE A 194 17.05 9.11 0.74
N GLU A 195 17.27 10.42 0.81
CA GLU A 195 17.43 11.12 2.08
C GLU A 195 16.18 11.04 2.95
N GLN A 196 15.01 11.24 2.34
CA GLN A 196 13.73 11.19 3.05
C GLN A 196 13.40 9.76 3.53
N ILE A 197 13.63 8.74 2.73
CA ILE A 197 13.47 7.34 3.13
C ILE A 197 14.37 7.04 4.34
N THR A 198 15.64 7.45 4.29
CA THR A 198 16.58 7.26 5.39
C THR A 198 16.10 7.93 6.69
N LYS A 199 15.52 9.12 6.60
CA LYS A 199 14.97 9.84 7.78
C LYS A 199 13.73 9.17 8.37
N LEU A 200 12.93 8.50 7.54
CA LEU A 200 11.70 7.83 7.96
C LEU A 200 11.96 6.48 8.64
N HIS A 201 13.11 5.86 8.41
CA HIS A 201 13.58 4.56 8.92
C HIS A 201 12.51 3.70 9.67
N ASP A 202 12.38 3.80 11.00
CA ASP A 202 11.48 3.00 11.85
C ASP A 202 9.98 3.32 11.66
N ARG A 203 9.65 4.34 10.87
CA ARG A 203 8.27 4.73 10.55
C ARG A 203 7.77 4.16 9.23
N ILE A 204 8.57 3.38 8.52
CA ILE A 204 8.17 2.70 7.28
C ILE A 204 7.40 1.42 7.65
N PHE A 205 6.10 1.38 7.34
CA PHE A 205 5.22 0.27 7.72
C PHE A 205 4.78 -0.59 6.55
N GLY A 206 5.06 -0.18 5.33
CA GLY A 206 4.80 -0.94 4.12
C GLY A 206 5.45 -0.32 2.89
N VAL A 207 5.63 -1.12 1.86
CA VAL A 207 6.27 -0.69 0.61
C VAL A 207 5.51 -1.26 -0.58
N HIS A 208 5.08 -0.36 -1.48
CA HIS A 208 4.64 -0.74 -2.82
C HIS A 208 5.77 -0.59 -3.83
N ILE A 209 5.82 -1.54 -4.75
CA ILE A 209 6.75 -1.56 -5.88
C ILE A 209 5.99 -1.75 -7.18
N SER A 210 6.34 -0.96 -8.16
CA SER A 210 5.97 -1.07 -9.56
C SER A 210 6.96 -0.27 -10.39
N ASP A 211 6.75 -0.14 -11.68
CA ASP A 211 7.63 0.66 -12.50
C ASP A 211 6.84 1.69 -13.35
N TRP A 212 7.58 2.60 -13.93
CA TRP A 212 7.08 3.69 -14.74
C TRP A 212 7.98 3.89 -15.96
N ARG A 213 7.44 4.22 -17.11
CA ARG A 213 8.24 4.62 -18.26
C ARG A 213 7.53 5.62 -19.19
N THR A 214 8.31 6.28 -20.01
CA THR A 214 7.89 7.24 -21.01
C THR A 214 7.54 6.54 -22.35
N PRO A 215 6.43 6.88 -23.04
CA PRO A 215 5.31 7.70 -22.58
C PRO A 215 4.43 6.94 -21.59
N ARG A 216 3.90 7.65 -20.60
CA ARG A 216 3.03 7.09 -19.57
C ARG A 216 1.56 7.29 -19.90
N ALA A 217 0.73 6.24 -19.74
CA ALA A 217 -0.70 6.41 -19.58
C ALA A 217 -1.02 6.78 -18.13
N PHE A 218 -2.08 7.52 -17.89
CA PHE A 218 -2.47 7.96 -16.56
C PHE A 218 -2.75 6.75 -15.64
N GLU A 219 -2.10 6.73 -14.49
CA GLU A 219 -2.19 5.65 -13.48
C GLU A 219 -1.72 4.26 -13.91
N ASP A 220 -1.38 4.03 -15.15
CA ASP A 220 -0.85 2.74 -15.58
C ASP A 220 0.58 2.53 -15.05
N ARG A 221 0.81 1.31 -14.56
CA ARG A 221 2.08 0.89 -13.98
C ARG A 221 2.68 -0.25 -14.79
N TYR A 222 3.99 -0.44 -14.66
CA TYR A 222 4.75 -1.53 -15.25
C TYR A 222 5.21 -2.50 -14.17
N LEU A 223 5.62 -3.72 -14.57
CA LEU A 223 6.23 -4.66 -13.65
C LEU A 223 7.57 -4.10 -13.14
N PRO A 224 7.96 -4.39 -11.88
CA PRO A 224 9.22 -3.92 -11.34
C PRO A 224 10.42 -4.33 -12.22
N GLY A 225 11.20 -3.36 -12.66
CA GLY A 225 12.36 -3.55 -13.57
C GLY A 225 12.04 -3.45 -15.07
N ASP A 226 10.78 -3.25 -15.44
CA ASP A 226 10.39 -3.04 -16.84
C ASP A 226 10.35 -1.56 -17.23
N GLY A 227 10.77 -0.65 -16.34
CA GLY A 227 10.64 0.79 -16.54
C GLY A 227 11.91 1.57 -16.22
N GLU A 228 11.71 2.83 -15.79
CA GLU A 228 12.77 3.83 -15.60
C GLU A 228 13.02 4.13 -14.11
N ILE A 229 12.24 3.56 -13.19
CA ILE A 229 12.44 3.78 -11.75
C ILE A 229 13.76 3.15 -11.32
N PRO A 230 14.64 3.88 -10.62
CA PRO A 230 15.90 3.33 -10.11
C PRO A 230 15.63 2.45 -8.86
N LEU A 231 14.95 1.29 -9.07
CA LEU A 231 14.47 0.44 -7.98
C LEU A 231 15.60 -0.08 -7.10
N VAL A 232 16.75 -0.49 -7.67
CA VAL A 232 17.81 -1.09 -6.85
C VAL A 232 18.35 -0.13 -5.78
N PRO A 233 18.76 1.12 -6.04
CA PRO A 233 19.18 2.03 -4.98
C PRO A 233 18.07 2.37 -3.99
N LEU A 234 16.81 2.50 -4.42
CA LEU A 234 15.68 2.78 -3.53
C LEU A 234 15.42 1.59 -2.59
N LEU A 235 15.35 0.37 -3.12
CA LEU A 235 15.15 -0.85 -2.34
C LEU A 235 16.32 -1.09 -1.38
N LYS A 236 17.56 -0.83 -1.80
CA LYS A 236 18.74 -0.92 -0.94
C LYS A 236 18.65 0.06 0.22
N THR A 237 18.26 1.31 -0.04
CA THR A 237 18.04 2.31 1.01
C THR A 237 16.98 1.86 2.00
N ILE A 238 15.82 1.36 1.52
CA ILE A 238 14.74 0.88 2.40
C ILE A 238 15.23 -0.30 3.25
N ARG A 239 15.89 -1.29 2.66
CA ARG A 239 16.49 -2.41 3.41
C ARG A 239 17.45 -1.91 4.50
N ASP A 240 18.31 -0.95 4.15
CA ASP A 240 19.34 -0.44 5.06
C ASP A 240 18.77 0.41 6.21
N THR A 241 17.49 0.82 6.15
CA THR A 241 16.74 1.38 7.31
C THR A 241 16.38 0.32 8.35
N GLY A 242 16.53 -0.96 8.05
CA GLY A 242 16.08 -2.07 8.89
C GLY A 242 14.64 -2.52 8.60
N TYR A 243 14.02 -2.04 7.52
CA TYR A 243 12.70 -2.51 7.11
C TYR A 243 12.71 -4.02 6.84
N SER A 244 11.85 -4.76 7.53
CA SER A 244 11.75 -6.23 7.47
C SER A 244 10.41 -6.74 6.91
N GLY A 245 9.57 -5.82 6.42
CA GLY A 245 8.28 -6.19 5.81
C GLY A 245 8.38 -6.64 4.37
N ALA A 246 7.24 -6.93 3.77
CA ALA A 246 7.16 -7.30 2.37
C ALA A 246 7.27 -6.08 1.44
N TYR A 247 7.86 -6.29 0.27
CA TYR A 247 7.81 -5.37 -0.87
C TYR A 247 6.67 -5.85 -1.77
N THR A 248 5.56 -5.16 -1.74
CA THR A 248 4.31 -5.58 -2.36
C THR A 248 4.17 -4.97 -3.76
N MET A 249 4.09 -5.82 -4.76
CA MET A 249 3.82 -5.36 -6.12
C MET A 249 2.39 -4.84 -6.22
N GLU A 250 2.24 -3.57 -6.61
CA GLU A 250 0.96 -2.95 -6.91
C GLU A 250 0.95 -2.39 -8.33
N VAL A 251 0.13 -2.98 -9.19
CA VAL A 251 0.04 -2.62 -10.60
C VAL A 251 -1.39 -2.32 -10.99
N PHE A 252 -1.65 -1.05 -11.31
CA PHE A 252 -2.83 -0.64 -12.04
C PHE A 252 -2.55 -0.72 -13.54
N SER A 253 -3.47 -1.24 -14.35
CA SER A 253 -3.18 -1.52 -15.76
C SER A 253 -4.41 -1.46 -16.67
N GLU A 254 -5.31 -0.53 -16.44
CA GLU A 254 -6.52 -0.36 -17.27
C GLU A 254 -6.20 0.36 -18.59
N LEU A 255 -5.38 1.41 -18.52
CA LEU A 255 -5.14 2.35 -19.62
C LEU A 255 -3.76 2.19 -20.28
N ARG A 256 -3.08 1.08 -20.02
CA ARG A 256 -1.71 0.86 -20.50
C ARG A 256 -1.62 0.86 -22.02
N LEU A 257 -0.65 1.59 -22.58
CA LEU A 257 -0.46 1.75 -24.03
C LEU A 257 -0.15 0.43 -24.75
N GLU A 258 0.48 -0.52 -24.04
CA GLU A 258 0.93 -1.82 -24.57
C GLU A 258 -0.03 -2.97 -24.27
N GLY A 259 -1.25 -2.64 -23.87
CA GLY A 259 -2.24 -3.60 -23.41
C GLY A 259 -2.18 -3.87 -21.91
N SER A 260 -3.31 -4.23 -21.32
CA SER A 260 -3.46 -4.37 -19.89
C SER A 260 -2.75 -5.62 -19.32
N LEU A 261 -1.99 -5.45 -18.24
CA LEU A 261 -1.44 -6.55 -17.44
C LEU A 261 -2.54 -7.38 -16.75
N TRP A 262 -3.73 -6.80 -16.57
CA TRP A 262 -4.87 -7.49 -15.98
C TRP A 262 -5.51 -8.56 -16.90
N THR A 263 -5.19 -8.57 -18.18
CA THR A 263 -5.71 -9.58 -19.12
C THR A 263 -5.21 -10.99 -18.82
N ASN A 264 -4.07 -11.14 -18.16
CA ASN A 264 -3.51 -12.42 -17.75
C ASN A 264 -2.85 -12.34 -16.37
N PRO A 265 -3.64 -12.36 -15.29
CA PRO A 265 -3.13 -12.25 -13.92
C PRO A 265 -2.05 -13.28 -13.57
N CYS A 266 -2.19 -14.52 -14.02
CA CYS A 266 -1.18 -15.57 -13.78
C CYS A 266 0.19 -15.20 -14.37
N ARG A 267 0.22 -14.73 -15.61
CA ARG A 267 1.46 -14.27 -16.26
C ARG A 267 2.03 -13.05 -15.52
N THR A 268 1.18 -12.09 -15.19
CA THR A 268 1.58 -10.85 -14.51
C THR A 268 2.21 -11.12 -13.14
N VAL A 269 1.57 -11.95 -12.31
CA VAL A 269 2.07 -12.28 -10.98
C VAL A 269 3.38 -13.07 -11.06
N ARG A 270 3.47 -14.06 -11.98
CA ARG A 270 4.69 -14.83 -12.20
C ARG A 270 5.85 -13.94 -12.64
N ALA A 271 5.63 -13.12 -13.66
CA ALA A 271 6.65 -12.23 -14.20
C ALA A 271 7.10 -11.20 -13.16
N GLY A 272 6.18 -10.64 -12.38
CA GLY A 272 6.51 -9.72 -11.29
C GLY A 272 7.36 -10.36 -10.20
N LYS A 273 7.04 -11.60 -9.78
CA LYS A 273 7.86 -12.35 -8.83
C LYS A 273 9.28 -12.61 -9.36
N GLU A 274 9.40 -13.05 -10.61
CA GLU A 274 10.70 -13.31 -11.26
C GLU A 274 11.52 -12.03 -11.41
N ALA A 275 10.88 -10.92 -11.79
CA ALA A 275 11.53 -9.62 -11.91
C ALA A 275 12.03 -9.11 -10.56
N PHE A 276 11.17 -9.19 -9.51
CA PHE A 276 11.58 -8.79 -8.18
C PHE A 276 12.73 -9.66 -7.64
N ALA A 277 12.71 -10.95 -7.86
CA ALA A 277 13.82 -11.84 -7.42
C ALA A 277 15.16 -11.38 -7.98
N LYS A 278 15.23 -11.03 -9.28
CA LYS A 278 16.44 -10.50 -9.93
C LYS A 278 16.88 -9.14 -9.36
N LEU A 279 15.92 -8.26 -9.06
CA LEU A 279 16.22 -6.98 -8.40
C LEU A 279 16.76 -7.21 -7.00
N TRP A 280 16.15 -8.15 -6.25
CA TRP A 280 16.51 -8.44 -4.88
C TRP A 280 17.91 -9.05 -4.75
N GLU A 281 18.33 -9.88 -5.72
CA GLU A 281 19.73 -10.34 -5.81
C GLU A 281 20.71 -9.16 -5.89
N GLN A 282 20.40 -8.14 -6.70
CA GLN A 282 21.24 -6.93 -6.81
C GLN A 282 21.19 -6.06 -5.54
N VAL A 283 20.05 -6.02 -4.87
CA VAL A 283 19.91 -5.30 -3.60
C VAL A 283 20.75 -5.95 -2.51
N CYS A 284 20.87 -7.29 -2.50
CA CYS A 284 21.62 -8.04 -1.50
C CYS A 284 23.11 -8.17 -1.80
N ALA A 285 23.52 -7.89 -3.04
CA ALA A 285 24.94 -7.88 -3.43
C ALA A 285 25.66 -6.64 -2.90
#